data_ca2ffbc6c8d714731c66dcbdfef861e8
#
_entry.id   ca2ffbc6c8d714731c66dcbdfef861e8
#
_cell.length_a   1.000
_cell.length_b   1.000
_cell.length_c   1.000
_cell.angle_alpha   90.00
_cell.angle_beta   90.00
_cell.angle_gamma   90.00
#
_symmetry.space_group_name_H-M   'P 1'
#
loop_
_entity.id
_entity.type
_entity.pdbx_description
1 polymer ?
#
loop_
_entity_poly.entity_id
_entity_poly.type
_entity_poly.pdbx_seq_one_letter_code
_entity_poly.pdbx_strand_id
1 'polypeptide(L)'
;MDKRYNPTEVEEKWVQIWSKKVFFNKDSEESFSQVIPPPNVTGTLHMGHSFQYAIMDFYTRYHHMSGKKSHWQVGADHAGIATQLVVENNLGKENLDRKEMGRDKFLSEVWKWKDFSEERIQSQIKRLGSSVDWNKYRFTLDDGFTKAVNKAFIELYRKDKIYRGYRLVNWDPSLKTAVSDLEVVRQEKKGLIWHIKYHIDDTDEFITVAT
;
A
#
# COMPACT_ATOMS: atom_id res chain seq x y z
N MET A 1 6.82 42.58 -14.08
CA MET A 1 5.91 41.58 -13.52
C MET A 1 4.71 41.55 -14.42
N ASP A 2 4.40 40.38 -14.98
CA ASP A 2 3.16 40.17 -15.71
C ASP A 2 1.94 40.44 -14.81
N LYS A 3 0.91 41.07 -15.39
CA LYS A 3 -0.32 41.40 -14.66
C LYS A 3 -1.13 40.15 -14.23
N ARG A 4 -0.78 38.98 -14.74
CA ARG A 4 -1.44 37.69 -14.41
C ARG A 4 -0.42 36.70 -13.87
N TYR A 5 -0.78 36.03 -12.78
CA TYR A 5 -0.02 34.92 -12.24
C TYR A 5 -0.06 33.74 -13.21
N ASN A 6 1.11 33.29 -13.64
CA ASN A 6 1.26 32.06 -14.45
C ASN A 6 1.73 30.93 -13.53
N PRO A 7 0.83 30.03 -13.10
CA PRO A 7 1.19 28.96 -12.17
C PRO A 7 2.26 28.02 -12.74
N THR A 8 2.22 27.71 -14.03
CA THR A 8 3.14 26.74 -14.65
C THR A 8 4.59 27.19 -14.53
N GLU A 9 4.91 28.43 -14.91
CA GLU A 9 6.28 28.96 -14.84
C GLU A 9 6.79 29.08 -13.40
N VAL A 10 5.91 29.51 -12.49
CA VAL A 10 6.27 29.70 -11.08
C VAL A 10 6.48 28.36 -10.41
N GLU A 11 5.59 27.37 -10.63
CA GLU A 11 5.69 26.05 -10.05
C GLU A 11 6.92 25.31 -10.54
N GLU A 12 7.21 25.30 -11.85
CA GLU A 12 8.40 24.66 -12.41
C GLU A 12 9.69 25.18 -11.79
N LYS A 13 9.81 26.51 -11.70
CA LYS A 13 10.96 27.16 -11.07
C LYS A 13 11.15 26.72 -9.62
N TRP A 14 10.08 26.74 -8.83
CA TRP A 14 10.18 26.41 -7.40
C TRP A 14 10.37 24.92 -7.15
N VAL A 15 9.76 24.05 -7.92
CA VAL A 15 9.99 22.60 -7.85
C VAL A 15 11.46 22.26 -8.07
N GLN A 16 12.11 22.90 -9.07
CA GLN A 16 13.55 22.71 -9.33
C GLN A 16 14.42 23.19 -8.17
N ILE A 17 14.07 24.30 -7.52
CA ILE A 17 14.80 24.85 -6.39
C ILE A 17 14.63 23.95 -5.16
N TRP A 18 13.38 23.56 -4.86
CA TRP A 18 13.06 22.79 -3.66
C TRP A 18 13.51 21.34 -3.74
N SER A 19 13.52 20.72 -4.91
CA SER A 19 14.02 19.35 -5.07
C SER A 19 15.52 19.20 -4.72
N LYS A 20 16.27 20.31 -4.72
CA LYS A 20 17.69 20.37 -4.35
C LYS A 20 17.94 20.80 -2.90
N LYS A 21 16.92 21.27 -2.19
CA LYS A 21 17.04 21.73 -0.81
C LYS A 21 16.67 20.63 0.16
N VAL A 22 17.51 20.48 1.17
CA VAL A 22 17.20 19.68 2.36
C VAL A 22 16.61 20.63 3.39
N PHE A 23 15.33 20.45 3.72
CA PHE A 23 14.62 21.29 4.69
C PHE A 23 14.89 20.82 6.13
N PHE A 24 16.15 20.89 6.58
CA PHE A 24 16.53 20.57 7.95
C PHE A 24 17.28 21.72 8.62
N ASN A 25 16.84 22.06 9.81
CA ASN A 25 17.68 22.81 10.72
C ASN A 25 18.59 21.81 11.47
N LYS A 26 19.86 21.66 11.05
CA LYS A 26 20.79 20.67 11.61
C LYS A 26 21.22 21.01 13.04
N ASP A 27 21.12 22.29 13.43
CA ASP A 27 21.68 22.83 14.66
C ASP A 27 20.68 22.91 15.82
N SER A 28 19.43 22.49 15.59
CA SER A 28 18.40 22.48 16.62
C SER A 28 18.44 21.21 17.48
N GLU A 29 18.34 21.37 18.78
CA GLU A 29 18.15 20.24 19.71
C GLU A 29 16.71 19.71 19.68
N GLU A 30 15.73 20.59 19.38
CA GLU A 30 14.33 20.19 19.22
C GLU A 30 14.07 19.57 17.85
N SER A 31 13.32 18.49 17.84
CA SER A 31 12.96 17.81 16.59
C SER A 31 11.45 17.63 16.45
N PHE A 32 11.01 17.64 15.19
CA PHE A 32 9.67 17.24 14.78
C PHE A 32 9.79 16.26 13.61
N SER A 33 9.13 15.12 13.71
CA SER A 33 9.10 14.16 12.61
C SER A 33 7.70 13.61 12.40
N GLN A 34 7.37 13.36 11.15
CA GLN A 34 6.13 12.70 10.74
C GLN A 34 6.39 11.74 9.59
N VAL A 35 5.52 10.76 9.46
CA VAL A 35 5.60 9.73 8.41
C VAL A 35 4.41 9.87 7.49
N ILE A 36 4.65 9.88 6.18
CA ILE A 36 3.58 9.85 5.18
C ILE A 36 2.81 8.54 5.33
N PRO A 37 1.47 8.51 5.24
CA PRO A 37 0.77 7.30 4.86
C PRO A 37 1.23 6.92 3.44
N PRO A 38 2.00 5.84 3.27
CA PRO A 38 2.68 5.59 2.01
C PRO A 38 1.65 5.23 0.92
N PRO A 39 1.63 5.95 -0.20
CA PRO A 39 0.71 5.62 -1.28
C PRO A 39 1.06 4.28 -1.92
N ASN A 40 0.04 3.53 -2.28
CA ASN A 40 0.17 2.27 -3.00
C ASN A 40 0.67 2.49 -4.43
N VAL A 41 1.60 1.64 -4.90
CA VAL A 41 2.08 1.67 -6.30
C VAL A 41 1.07 1.04 -7.28
N THR A 42 -0.21 1.32 -7.09
CA THR A 42 -1.32 0.83 -7.92
C THR A 42 -1.79 1.84 -8.96
N GLY A 43 -1.29 3.08 -8.91
CA GLY A 43 -1.70 4.13 -9.84
C GLY A 43 -1.17 5.50 -9.49
N THR A 44 -2.01 6.51 -9.68
CA THR A 44 -1.69 7.92 -9.42
C THR A 44 -2.32 8.41 -8.14
N LEU A 45 -1.77 9.49 -7.58
CA LEU A 45 -2.39 10.18 -6.44
C LEU A 45 -3.74 10.80 -6.85
N HIS A 46 -4.64 10.90 -5.89
CA HIS A 46 -5.93 11.59 -6.01
C HIS A 46 -6.01 12.76 -5.03
N MET A 47 -7.09 13.55 -5.12
CA MET A 47 -7.27 14.74 -4.28
C MET A 47 -7.17 14.48 -2.77
N GLY A 48 -7.59 13.30 -2.30
CA GLY A 48 -7.45 12.92 -0.88
C GLY A 48 -5.98 12.86 -0.44
N HIS A 49 -5.10 12.31 -1.26
CA HIS A 49 -3.66 12.35 -1.02
C HIS A 49 -3.13 13.80 -1.00
N SER A 50 -3.51 14.60 -2.00
CA SER A 50 -3.06 15.99 -2.08
C SER A 50 -3.46 16.80 -0.86
N PHE A 51 -4.69 16.64 -0.39
CA PHE A 51 -5.18 17.30 0.82
C PHE A 51 -4.38 16.89 2.06
N GLN A 52 -4.20 15.59 2.25
CA GLN A 52 -3.42 15.07 3.37
C GLN A 52 -1.98 15.57 3.35
N TYR A 53 -1.34 15.52 2.18
CA TYR A 53 0.05 15.94 2.04
C TYR A 53 0.22 17.45 2.22
N ALA A 54 -0.76 18.25 1.80
CA ALA A 54 -0.75 19.68 2.07
C ALA A 54 -0.78 20.00 3.57
N ILE A 55 -1.60 19.27 4.35
CA ILE A 55 -1.64 19.41 5.82
C ILE A 55 -0.31 18.99 6.43
N MET A 56 0.24 17.86 6.02
CA MET A 56 1.53 17.36 6.53
C MET A 56 2.67 18.33 6.19
N ASP A 57 2.68 18.88 4.98
CA ASP A 57 3.66 19.88 4.57
C ASP A 57 3.54 21.16 5.38
N PHE A 58 2.32 21.61 5.67
CA PHE A 58 2.07 22.75 6.54
C PHE A 58 2.74 22.56 7.92
N TYR A 59 2.53 21.42 8.57
CA TYR A 59 3.16 21.14 9.86
C TYR A 59 4.68 21.06 9.76
N THR A 60 5.22 20.42 8.73
CA THR A 60 6.66 20.36 8.51
C THR A 60 7.26 21.75 8.39
N ARG A 61 6.65 22.63 7.57
CA ARG A 61 7.10 24.02 7.39
C ARG A 61 6.95 24.84 8.65
N TYR A 62 5.84 24.71 9.36
CA TYR A 62 5.62 25.41 10.64
C TYR A 62 6.74 25.10 11.64
N HIS A 63 7.02 23.83 11.87
CA HIS A 63 8.07 23.43 12.79
C HIS A 63 9.47 23.82 12.32
N HIS A 64 9.73 23.75 11.02
CA HIS A 64 10.97 24.23 10.45
C HIS A 64 11.16 25.75 10.67
N MET A 65 10.14 26.54 10.40
CA MET A 65 10.15 28.01 10.63
C MET A 65 10.26 28.37 12.10
N SER A 66 9.75 27.51 13.00
CA SER A 66 9.91 27.64 14.45
C SER A 66 11.30 27.23 14.97
N GLY A 67 12.25 26.95 14.07
CA GLY A 67 13.62 26.63 14.41
C GLY A 67 13.87 25.16 14.76
N LYS A 68 12.86 24.27 14.66
CA LYS A 68 13.02 22.86 14.96
C LYS A 68 13.65 22.08 13.81
N LYS A 69 14.37 21.00 14.17
CA LYS A 69 14.80 19.99 13.19
C LYS A 69 13.60 19.20 12.72
N SER A 70 13.03 19.57 11.56
CA SER A 70 11.84 18.93 11.04
C SER A 70 12.19 17.87 9.99
N HIS A 71 11.51 16.73 10.06
CA HIS A 71 11.66 15.63 9.10
C HIS A 71 10.29 15.07 8.72
N TRP A 72 10.03 15.02 7.43
CA TRP A 72 8.89 14.32 6.87
C TRP A 72 9.39 13.11 6.08
N GLN A 73 9.21 11.91 6.66
CA GLN A 73 9.57 10.67 6.03
C GLN A 73 8.56 10.32 4.93
N VAL A 74 9.03 10.20 3.70
CA VAL A 74 8.24 9.79 2.54
C VAL A 74 8.63 8.43 2.04
N GLY A 75 7.71 7.80 1.32
CA GLY A 75 7.90 6.49 0.72
C GLY A 75 6.66 6.05 -0.04
N ALA A 76 6.71 4.85 -0.61
CA ALA A 76 5.58 4.18 -1.26
C ALA A 76 5.40 2.76 -0.73
N ASP A 77 4.16 2.29 -0.83
CA ASP A 77 3.78 0.93 -0.44
C ASP A 77 3.68 0.04 -1.67
N HIS A 78 4.24 -1.17 -1.56
CA HIS A 78 4.16 -2.20 -2.59
C HIS A 78 2.73 -2.75 -2.79
N ALA A 79 1.83 -2.59 -1.82
CA ALA A 79 0.42 -2.98 -1.85
C ALA A 79 0.13 -4.46 -2.25
N GLY A 80 1.17 -5.27 -2.44
CA GLY A 80 1.09 -6.72 -2.65
C GLY A 80 0.12 -7.15 -3.74
N ILE A 81 -0.97 -7.82 -3.36
CA ILE A 81 -1.99 -8.39 -4.26
C ILE A 81 -2.61 -7.34 -5.18
N ALA A 82 -2.88 -6.15 -4.68
CA ALA A 82 -3.50 -5.09 -5.47
C ALA A 82 -2.61 -4.64 -6.64
N THR A 83 -1.30 -4.53 -6.42
CA THR A 83 -0.33 -4.22 -7.48
C THR A 83 -0.25 -5.35 -8.52
N GLN A 84 -0.25 -6.61 -8.07
CA GLN A 84 -0.27 -7.75 -8.98
C GLN A 84 -1.53 -7.77 -9.85
N LEU A 85 -2.70 -7.49 -9.28
CA LEU A 85 -3.96 -7.41 -10.03
C LEU A 85 -3.93 -6.32 -11.11
N VAL A 86 -3.34 -5.16 -10.81
CA VAL A 86 -3.19 -4.10 -11.82
C VAL A 86 -2.34 -4.60 -12.99
N VAL A 87 -1.23 -5.28 -12.69
CA VAL A 87 -0.35 -5.83 -13.73
C VAL A 87 -1.05 -6.95 -14.52
N GLU A 88 -1.75 -7.87 -13.86
CA GLU A 88 -2.54 -8.92 -14.52
C GLU A 88 -3.59 -8.31 -15.47
N ASN A 89 -4.32 -7.30 -15.01
CA ASN A 89 -5.32 -6.62 -15.84
C ASN A 89 -4.69 -5.92 -17.07
N ASN A 90 -3.49 -5.36 -16.91
CA ASN A 90 -2.79 -4.74 -18.03
C ASN A 90 -2.27 -5.79 -19.04
N LEU A 91 -1.69 -6.87 -18.57
CA LEU A 91 -1.25 -8.00 -19.39
C LEU A 91 -2.44 -8.66 -20.12
N GLY A 92 -3.58 -8.80 -19.45
CA GLY A 92 -4.80 -9.33 -20.07
C GLY A 92 -5.32 -8.51 -21.25
N LYS A 93 -5.08 -7.18 -21.28
CA LYS A 93 -5.39 -6.33 -22.44
C LYS A 93 -4.50 -6.66 -23.65
N GLU A 94 -3.33 -7.22 -23.41
CA GLU A 94 -2.35 -7.65 -24.41
C GLU A 94 -2.50 -9.17 -24.72
N ASN A 95 -3.55 -9.83 -24.21
CA ASN A 95 -3.78 -11.27 -24.31
C ASN A 95 -2.66 -12.13 -23.71
N LEU A 96 -1.99 -11.62 -22.67
CA LEU A 96 -0.97 -12.35 -21.93
C LEU A 96 -1.55 -12.88 -20.62
N ASP A 97 -1.33 -14.17 -20.33
CA ASP A 97 -1.77 -14.82 -19.08
C ASP A 97 -0.59 -14.99 -18.13
N ARG A 98 -0.79 -14.62 -16.87
CA ARG A 98 0.21 -14.75 -15.80
C ARG A 98 0.69 -16.19 -15.62
N LYS A 99 -0.21 -17.19 -15.76
CA LYS A 99 0.14 -18.59 -15.55
C LYS A 99 1.00 -19.14 -16.68
N GLU A 100 0.70 -18.72 -17.93
CA GLU A 100 1.47 -19.12 -19.12
C GLU A 100 2.85 -18.44 -19.14
N MET A 101 2.91 -17.20 -18.69
CA MET A 101 4.16 -16.43 -18.62
C MET A 101 5.18 -17.02 -17.62
N GLY A 102 4.71 -17.59 -16.53
CA GLY A 102 5.52 -18.09 -15.42
C GLY A 102 5.95 -16.98 -14.43
N ARG A 103 6.40 -17.43 -13.25
CA ARG A 103 6.64 -16.53 -12.10
C ARG A 103 7.66 -15.44 -12.39
N ASP A 104 8.82 -15.79 -12.94
CA ASP A 104 9.94 -14.84 -13.06
C ASP A 104 9.65 -13.72 -14.05
N LYS A 105 9.02 -14.06 -15.18
CA LYS A 105 8.59 -13.06 -16.16
C LYS A 105 7.50 -12.17 -15.59
N PHE A 106 6.51 -12.74 -14.88
CA PHE A 106 5.46 -11.97 -14.24
C PHE A 106 6.03 -11.00 -13.21
N LEU A 107 6.94 -11.44 -12.34
CA LEU A 107 7.60 -10.56 -11.37
C LEU A 107 8.38 -9.44 -12.06
N SER A 108 9.03 -9.71 -13.18
CA SER A 108 9.70 -8.65 -13.95
C SER A 108 8.72 -7.56 -14.39
N GLU A 109 7.52 -7.92 -14.86
CA GLU A 109 6.50 -6.95 -15.23
C GLU A 109 5.94 -6.19 -14.00
N VAL A 110 5.80 -6.87 -12.86
CA VAL A 110 5.39 -6.22 -11.60
C VAL A 110 6.41 -5.18 -11.15
N TRP A 111 7.72 -5.48 -11.26
CA TRP A 111 8.77 -4.51 -10.92
C TRP A 111 8.81 -3.32 -11.89
N LYS A 112 8.64 -3.54 -13.18
CA LYS A 112 8.52 -2.45 -14.17
C LYS A 112 7.34 -1.53 -13.85
N TRP A 113 6.18 -2.11 -13.54
CA TRP A 113 5.01 -1.36 -13.13
C TRP A 113 5.26 -0.56 -11.85
N LYS A 114 5.91 -1.17 -10.85
CA LYS A 114 6.30 -0.51 -9.61
C LYS A 114 7.16 0.72 -9.89
N ASP A 115 8.21 0.58 -10.69
CA ASP A 115 9.12 1.69 -11.02
C ASP A 115 8.37 2.83 -11.71
N PHE A 116 7.53 2.51 -12.69
CA PHE A 116 6.69 3.47 -13.39
C PHE A 116 5.72 4.21 -12.46
N SER A 117 5.01 3.47 -11.61
CA SER A 117 4.02 4.04 -10.69
C SER A 117 4.69 4.88 -9.60
N GLU A 118 5.80 4.41 -9.07
CA GLU A 118 6.58 5.12 -8.05
C GLU A 118 7.15 6.44 -8.56
N GLU A 119 7.73 6.46 -9.77
CA GLU A 119 8.23 7.69 -10.41
C GLU A 119 7.09 8.71 -10.59
N ARG A 120 5.92 8.24 -10.99
CA ARG A 120 4.73 9.08 -11.13
C ARG A 120 4.28 9.69 -9.81
N ILE A 121 4.21 8.88 -8.75
CA ILE A 121 3.87 9.31 -7.39
C ILE A 121 4.87 10.35 -6.90
N GLN A 122 6.17 10.09 -7.05
CA GLN A 122 7.21 11.03 -6.65
C GLN A 122 7.10 12.37 -7.41
N SER A 123 6.85 12.32 -8.71
CA SER A 123 6.69 13.53 -9.53
C SER A 123 5.50 14.37 -9.08
N GLN A 124 4.38 13.73 -8.72
CA GLN A 124 3.20 14.40 -8.20
C GLN A 124 3.44 15.03 -6.82
N ILE A 125 4.14 14.35 -5.91
CA ILE A 125 4.50 14.89 -4.59
C ILE A 125 5.48 16.08 -4.76
N LYS A 126 6.44 15.97 -5.67
CA LYS A 126 7.36 17.09 -6.00
C LYS A 126 6.59 18.30 -6.53
N ARG A 127 5.60 18.07 -7.39
CA ARG A 127 4.78 19.15 -7.95
C ARG A 127 3.91 19.85 -6.90
N LEU A 128 3.48 19.16 -5.85
CA LEU A 128 2.82 19.75 -4.69
C LEU A 128 3.76 20.67 -3.89
N GLY A 129 5.06 20.65 -4.15
CA GLY A 129 6.05 21.46 -3.45
C GLY A 129 6.35 20.95 -2.04
N SER A 130 6.12 19.68 -1.77
CA SER A 130 6.27 19.07 -0.46
C SER A 130 7.68 19.15 0.09
N SER A 131 7.82 19.55 1.35
CA SER A 131 9.11 19.78 2.05
C SER A 131 9.71 18.45 2.56
N VAL A 132 10.12 17.58 1.65
CA VAL A 132 10.64 16.26 1.94
C VAL A 132 12.12 16.12 1.58
N ASP A 133 12.81 15.22 2.27
CA ASP A 133 14.17 14.80 1.93
C ASP A 133 14.13 13.58 1.00
N TRP A 134 14.27 13.82 -0.29
CA TRP A 134 14.23 12.77 -1.30
C TRP A 134 15.36 11.74 -1.17
N ASN A 135 16.47 12.08 -0.50
CA ASN A 135 17.57 11.15 -0.23
C ASN A 135 17.18 10.08 0.79
N LYS A 136 16.10 10.32 1.55
CA LYS A 136 15.57 9.39 2.56
C LYS A 136 14.28 8.72 2.12
N TYR A 137 13.95 8.80 0.84
CA TYR A 137 12.79 8.07 0.30
C TYR A 137 12.91 6.57 0.56
N ARG A 138 11.78 5.93 0.91
CA ARG A 138 11.73 4.50 1.25
C ARG A 138 10.64 3.79 0.45
N PHE A 139 10.90 2.53 0.15
CA PHE A 139 9.92 1.62 -0.41
C PHE A 139 9.73 0.43 0.53
N THR A 140 8.49 0.00 0.74
CA THR A 140 8.18 -1.03 1.76
C THR A 140 8.81 -2.40 1.53
N LEU A 141 9.32 -2.69 0.32
CA LEU A 141 10.11 -3.89 0.02
C LEU A 141 11.61 -3.59 -0.21
N ASP A 142 12.11 -2.41 0.18
CA ASP A 142 13.56 -2.18 0.12
C ASP A 142 14.30 -3.08 1.12
N ASP A 143 15.59 -3.28 0.88
CA ASP A 143 16.44 -4.17 1.70
C ASP A 143 16.42 -3.82 3.19
N GLY A 144 16.34 -2.53 3.52
CA GLY A 144 16.32 -2.08 4.91
C GLY A 144 15.01 -2.46 5.61
N PHE A 145 13.86 -2.22 4.98
CA PHE A 145 12.57 -2.64 5.51
C PHE A 145 12.45 -4.16 5.55
N THR A 146 12.89 -4.87 4.52
CA THR A 146 12.89 -6.34 4.50
C THR A 146 13.67 -6.92 5.68
N LYS A 147 14.85 -6.39 5.97
CA LYS A 147 15.63 -6.80 7.14
C LYS A 147 14.93 -6.46 8.45
N ALA A 148 14.34 -5.28 8.56
CA ALA A 148 13.64 -4.85 9.77
C ALA A 148 12.39 -5.70 10.06
N VAL A 149 11.58 -5.99 9.03
CA VAL A 149 10.39 -6.84 9.14
C VAL A 149 10.77 -8.26 9.56
N ASN A 150 11.78 -8.85 8.92
CA ASN A 150 12.26 -10.19 9.29
C ASN A 150 12.77 -10.22 10.74
N LYS A 151 13.52 -9.21 11.16
CA LYS A 151 13.99 -9.10 12.54
C LYS A 151 12.83 -9.00 13.52
N ALA A 152 11.87 -8.11 13.26
CA ALA A 152 10.71 -7.94 14.11
C ALA A 152 9.89 -9.23 14.23
N PHE A 153 9.65 -9.94 13.12
CA PHE A 153 8.96 -11.23 13.13
C PHE A 153 9.68 -12.26 14.00
N ILE A 154 10.99 -12.42 13.82
CA ILE A 154 11.80 -13.38 14.59
C ILE A 154 11.76 -13.04 16.08
N GLU A 155 11.90 -11.76 16.45
CA GLU A 155 11.86 -11.33 17.83
C GLU A 155 10.48 -11.57 18.48
N LEU A 156 9.40 -11.28 17.77
CA LEU A 156 8.04 -11.55 18.25
C LEU A 156 7.77 -13.05 18.41
N TYR A 157 8.27 -13.87 17.51
CA TYR A 157 8.17 -15.32 17.62
C TYR A 157 8.96 -15.84 18.85
N ARG A 158 10.19 -15.37 19.07
CA ARG A 158 11.00 -15.73 20.26
C ARG A 158 10.38 -15.31 21.59
N LYS A 159 9.52 -14.29 21.56
CA LYS A 159 8.78 -13.80 22.73
C LYS A 159 7.40 -14.43 22.88
N ASP A 160 7.11 -15.51 22.13
CA ASP A 160 5.81 -16.19 22.11
C ASP A 160 4.60 -15.27 21.82
N LYS A 161 4.83 -14.17 21.05
CA LYS A 161 3.77 -13.25 20.63
C LYS A 161 3.17 -13.63 19.28
N ILE A 162 3.86 -14.46 18.51
CA ILE A 162 3.41 -15.02 17.24
C ILE A 162 3.51 -16.53 17.33
N TYR A 163 2.44 -17.21 16.94
CA TYR A 163 2.38 -18.67 16.88
C TYR A 163 1.60 -19.14 15.65
N ARG A 164 1.84 -20.36 15.22
CA ARG A 164 1.09 -20.99 14.13
C ARG A 164 -0.19 -21.61 14.68
N GLY A 165 -1.33 -21.26 14.08
CA GLY A 165 -2.64 -21.81 14.49
C GLY A 165 -3.59 -21.92 13.30
N TYR A 166 -4.71 -22.66 13.51
CA TYR A 166 -5.79 -22.76 12.54
C TYR A 166 -6.92 -21.82 12.94
N ARG A 167 -7.42 -21.04 11.98
CA ARG A 167 -8.58 -20.15 12.14
C ARG A 167 -9.45 -20.19 10.91
N LEU A 168 -10.76 -19.95 11.09
CA LEU A 168 -11.63 -19.64 9.97
C LEU A 168 -11.22 -18.28 9.38
N VAL A 169 -11.11 -18.23 8.07
CA VAL A 169 -10.76 -17.02 7.32
C VAL A 169 -11.76 -16.81 6.19
N ASN A 170 -11.99 -15.57 5.82
CA ASN A 170 -12.69 -15.25 4.59
C ASN A 170 -11.79 -15.60 3.41
N TRP A 171 -12.28 -16.36 2.46
CA TRP A 171 -11.51 -16.83 1.30
C TRP A 171 -12.17 -16.43 0.00
N ASP A 172 -11.42 -15.78 -0.88
CA ASP A 172 -11.85 -15.49 -2.24
C ASP A 172 -11.36 -16.58 -3.19
N PRO A 173 -12.29 -17.38 -3.79
CA PRO A 173 -11.91 -18.47 -4.68
C PRO A 173 -11.39 -18.01 -6.04
N SER A 174 -11.69 -16.79 -6.46
CA SER A 174 -11.17 -16.21 -7.72
C SER A 174 -9.73 -15.76 -7.58
N LEU A 175 -9.44 -15.02 -6.52
CA LEU A 175 -8.10 -14.54 -6.19
C LEU A 175 -7.25 -15.63 -5.53
N LYS A 176 -7.88 -16.70 -5.02
CA LYS A 176 -7.24 -17.81 -4.27
C LYS A 176 -6.40 -17.29 -3.10
N THR A 177 -6.98 -16.39 -2.33
CA THR A 177 -6.34 -15.80 -1.16
C THR A 177 -7.36 -15.55 -0.04
N ALA A 178 -6.85 -15.44 1.19
CA ALA A 178 -7.61 -14.89 2.29
C ALA A 178 -7.82 -13.37 2.08
N VAL A 179 -8.98 -12.88 2.49
CA VAL A 179 -9.35 -11.46 2.43
C VAL A 179 -9.73 -10.96 3.81
N SER A 180 -9.57 -9.67 4.06
CA SER A 180 -9.93 -9.05 5.34
C SER A 180 -11.44 -8.94 5.50
N ASP A 181 -11.90 -8.83 6.73
CA ASP A 181 -13.34 -8.65 7.03
C ASP A 181 -13.92 -7.38 6.39
N LEU A 182 -13.08 -6.35 6.16
CA LEU A 182 -13.48 -5.10 5.53
C LEU A 182 -13.75 -5.25 4.02
N GLU A 183 -13.21 -6.28 3.40
CA GLU A 183 -13.36 -6.56 1.96
C GLU A 183 -14.56 -7.48 1.68
N VAL A 184 -15.20 -8.00 2.73
CA VAL A 184 -16.33 -8.93 2.61
C VAL A 184 -17.64 -8.19 2.54
N VAL A 185 -18.35 -8.35 1.42
CA VAL A 185 -19.72 -7.85 1.26
C VAL A 185 -20.70 -8.95 1.64
N ARG A 186 -21.43 -8.75 2.74
CA ARG A 186 -22.46 -9.69 3.20
C ARG A 186 -23.74 -9.53 2.39
N GLN A 187 -24.26 -10.62 1.87
CA GLN A 187 -25.52 -10.66 1.14
C GLN A 187 -26.41 -11.75 1.74
N GLU A 188 -27.65 -11.40 1.99
CA GLU A 188 -28.68 -12.38 2.32
C GLU A 188 -29.15 -13.10 1.04
N LYS A 189 -29.08 -14.42 1.05
CA LYS A 189 -29.59 -15.28 -0.03
C LYS A 189 -30.53 -16.31 0.56
N LYS A 190 -31.67 -16.51 -0.10
CA LYS A 190 -32.55 -17.64 0.21
C LYS A 190 -31.83 -18.92 -0.20
N GLY A 191 -31.59 -19.80 0.77
CA GLY A 191 -31.02 -21.12 0.57
C GLY A 191 -32.02 -22.20 0.96
N LEU A 192 -31.68 -23.46 0.70
CA LEU A 192 -32.43 -24.65 1.13
C LEU A 192 -31.53 -25.43 2.05
N ILE A 193 -32.14 -26.00 3.10
CA ILE A 193 -31.54 -27.04 3.92
C ILE A 193 -32.19 -28.35 3.55
N TRP A 194 -31.39 -29.34 3.20
CA TRP A 194 -31.85 -30.66 2.82
C TRP A 194 -31.75 -31.56 4.04
N HIS A 195 -32.88 -32.18 4.41
CA HIS A 195 -32.94 -33.20 5.46
C HIS A 195 -32.94 -34.57 4.80
N ILE A 196 -31.85 -35.31 4.92
CA ILE A 196 -31.68 -36.65 4.32
C ILE A 196 -31.77 -37.68 5.42
N LYS A 197 -32.67 -38.66 5.22
CA LYS A 197 -32.83 -39.80 6.11
C LYS A 197 -31.98 -40.97 5.66
N TYR A 198 -31.13 -41.49 6.52
CA TYR A 198 -30.37 -42.70 6.32
C TYR A 198 -30.96 -43.80 7.18
N HIS A 199 -31.39 -44.88 6.58
CA HIS A 199 -31.88 -46.08 7.29
C HIS A 199 -30.73 -46.74 8.02
N ILE A 200 -31.00 -47.27 9.24
CA ILE A 200 -30.09 -48.12 9.96
C ILE A 200 -30.42 -49.55 9.59
N ASP A 201 -29.43 -50.29 9.07
CA ASP A 201 -29.62 -51.67 8.65
C ASP A 201 -30.20 -52.53 9.79
N ASP A 202 -31.10 -53.45 9.43
CA ASP A 202 -31.81 -54.35 10.32
C ASP A 202 -32.72 -53.67 11.39
N THR A 203 -33.10 -52.41 11.19
CA THR A 203 -34.04 -51.72 12.09
C THR A 203 -35.04 -50.86 11.28
N ASP A 204 -36.14 -50.47 11.91
CA ASP A 204 -37.08 -49.48 11.36
C ASP A 204 -36.67 -48.04 11.68
N GLU A 205 -35.49 -47.84 12.22
CA GLU A 205 -34.97 -46.55 12.63
C GLU A 205 -34.17 -45.89 11.51
N PHE A 206 -34.03 -44.55 11.57
CA PHE A 206 -33.24 -43.79 10.63
C PHE A 206 -32.55 -42.60 11.33
N ILE A 207 -31.38 -42.21 10.81
CA ILE A 207 -30.66 -41.02 11.21
C ILE A 207 -31.00 -39.93 10.18
N THR A 208 -31.46 -38.78 10.65
CA THR A 208 -31.67 -37.61 9.78
C THR A 208 -30.46 -36.67 9.88
N VAL A 209 -29.83 -36.37 8.75
CA VAL A 209 -28.77 -35.38 8.63
C VAL A 209 -29.28 -34.19 7.85
N ALA A 210 -28.79 -33.01 8.19
CA ALA A 210 -29.12 -31.79 7.48
C ALA A 210 -27.85 -31.22 6.76
N THR A 211 -28.00 -30.85 5.53
CA THR A 211 -26.91 -30.26 4.71
C THR A 211 -27.42 -29.14 3.82
#